data_e4bbb5cc36d06c31449f8770f7e987a3
#
_entry.id   e4bbb5cc36d06c31449f8770f7e987a3
#
_cell.length_a   1.000
_cell.length_b   1.000
_cell.length_c   1.000
_cell.angle_alpha   90.00
_cell.angle_beta   90.00
_cell.angle_gamma   90.00
#
_symmetry.space_group_name_H-M   'P 1'
#
loop_
_entity.id
_entity.type
_entity.pdbx_description
1 polymer ?
#
loop_
_entity_poly.entity_id
_entity_poly.type
_entity_poly.pdbx_seq_one_letter_code
_entity_poly.pdbx_strand_id
1 'polypeptide(L)'
;EKICTREITGHAGLQYVADLLADLSDDDYTVLKKIINRDLRINAGKTLINKVFPGLITKPVYMRCDVYSSKTAKNIAFPAIVQLKADGTYREITVDSGKVSARSRSGEDYEYPVLFEAFKDYTDGVYVGELTVRGVADRAKGNGMINSDEPPHDDIIIQLWDYITLEEYTKAGLKDKKNQCHTKYTKRWNTLGVILNDNSNENIELIPAIYVNTLKEALEATSTWMNQGYEGAILKDLNAVFKDGTSKQQLKLKLKIDAEVRITGFTEGTKGTKREGKIGAIEFANDEGTIKGRTSGFSDDLLDYFTANKESLLRKIMTVQFNDLTKAEGNDYYALS
;
A
#
# COMPACT_ATOMS: atom_id res chain seq x y z
N GLU A 1 1.14 1.01 -30.08
CA GLU A 1 1.82 2.28 -29.84
C GLU A 1 0.81 3.43 -29.76
N LYS A 2 -0.01 3.69 -30.81
CA LYS A 2 -0.98 4.81 -30.87
C LYS A 2 -1.97 4.91 -29.70
N ILE A 3 -2.38 3.78 -29.12
CA ILE A 3 -3.25 3.74 -27.94
C ILE A 3 -2.48 4.08 -26.67
N CYS A 4 -1.25 3.57 -26.54
CA CYS A 4 -0.40 3.83 -25.36
C CYS A 4 0.03 5.29 -25.29
N THR A 5 0.25 5.93 -26.44
CA THR A 5 0.59 7.36 -26.57
C THR A 5 -0.62 8.28 -26.55
N ARG A 6 -1.84 7.71 -26.41
CA ARG A 6 -3.13 8.43 -26.50
C ARG A 6 -3.34 9.21 -27.79
N GLU A 7 -2.65 8.85 -28.87
CA GLU A 7 -2.88 9.39 -30.22
C GLU A 7 -4.30 9.06 -30.71
N ILE A 8 -4.81 7.88 -30.32
CA ILE A 8 -6.17 7.44 -30.60
C ILE A 8 -6.84 7.05 -29.27
N THR A 9 -8.01 7.64 -28.98
CA THR A 9 -8.77 7.43 -27.73
C THR A 9 -10.26 7.25 -27.98
N GLY A 10 -11.04 6.89 -26.94
CA GLY A 10 -12.49 6.78 -27.01
C GLY A 10 -12.97 5.74 -28.03
N HIS A 11 -14.07 6.03 -28.73
CA HIS A 11 -14.64 5.12 -29.73
C HIS A 11 -13.71 4.83 -30.91
N ALA A 12 -12.89 5.79 -31.34
CA ALA A 12 -11.89 5.56 -32.37
C ALA A 12 -10.81 4.57 -31.92
N GLY A 13 -10.41 4.63 -30.65
CA GLY A 13 -9.50 3.66 -30.06
C GLY A 13 -10.08 2.24 -29.98
N LEU A 14 -11.36 2.13 -29.60
CA LEU A 14 -12.06 0.84 -29.58
C LEU A 14 -12.19 0.25 -30.99
N GLN A 15 -12.55 1.05 -31.98
CA GLN A 15 -12.63 0.60 -33.36
C GLN A 15 -11.26 0.14 -33.89
N TYR A 16 -10.22 0.94 -33.65
CA TYR A 16 -8.85 0.58 -34.02
C TYR A 16 -8.39 -0.75 -33.44
N VAL A 17 -8.73 -1.03 -32.18
CA VAL A 17 -8.43 -2.33 -31.55
C VAL A 17 -9.25 -3.45 -32.17
N ALA A 18 -10.53 -3.23 -32.45
CA ALA A 18 -11.41 -4.21 -33.07
C ALA A 18 -10.91 -4.60 -34.48
N ASP A 19 -10.55 -3.61 -35.28
CA ASP A 19 -10.03 -3.82 -36.65
C ASP A 19 -8.68 -4.59 -36.58
N LEU A 20 -7.78 -4.20 -35.65
CA LEU A 20 -6.50 -4.88 -35.45
C LEU A 20 -6.68 -6.34 -35.03
N LEU A 21 -7.68 -6.64 -34.23
CA LEU A 21 -7.96 -8.00 -33.73
C LEU A 21 -8.64 -8.86 -34.80
N ALA A 22 -9.39 -8.26 -35.74
CA ALA A 22 -10.16 -8.98 -36.77
C ALA A 22 -9.29 -9.70 -37.80
N ASP A 23 -8.08 -9.18 -38.07
CA ASP A 23 -7.15 -9.71 -39.08
C ASP A 23 -6.11 -10.69 -38.51
N LEU A 24 -6.19 -11.04 -37.20
CA LEU A 24 -5.23 -11.92 -36.55
C LEU A 24 -5.63 -13.40 -36.62
N SER A 25 -4.63 -14.29 -36.60
CA SER A 25 -4.85 -15.70 -36.29
C SER A 25 -5.42 -15.88 -34.87
N ASP A 26 -6.08 -16.99 -34.59
CA ASP A 26 -6.65 -17.29 -33.26
C ASP A 26 -5.59 -17.24 -32.15
N ASP A 27 -4.37 -17.67 -32.42
CA ASP A 27 -3.26 -17.65 -31.48
C ASP A 27 -2.79 -16.21 -31.23
N ASP A 28 -2.58 -15.41 -32.28
CA ASP A 28 -2.17 -14.01 -32.16
C ASP A 28 -3.26 -13.15 -31.51
N TYR A 29 -4.53 -13.39 -31.85
CA TYR A 29 -5.67 -12.78 -31.17
C TYR A 29 -5.63 -13.04 -29.66
N THR A 30 -5.42 -14.31 -29.29
CA THR A 30 -5.36 -14.70 -27.87
C THR A 30 -4.20 -14.01 -27.14
N VAL A 31 -3.03 -13.93 -27.74
CA VAL A 31 -1.86 -13.26 -27.17
C VAL A 31 -2.09 -11.76 -27.06
N LEU A 32 -2.55 -11.10 -28.13
CA LEU A 32 -2.77 -9.67 -28.15
C LEU A 32 -3.87 -9.26 -27.17
N LYS A 33 -4.96 -10.03 -27.05
CA LYS A 33 -6.00 -9.83 -26.05
C LYS A 33 -5.48 -9.89 -24.63
N LYS A 34 -4.57 -10.84 -24.32
CA LYS A 34 -3.92 -10.92 -23.01
C LYS A 34 -3.02 -9.71 -22.75
N ILE A 35 -2.29 -9.22 -23.74
CA ILE A 35 -1.46 -8.02 -23.63
C ILE A 35 -2.32 -6.78 -23.34
N ILE A 36 -3.42 -6.59 -24.10
CA ILE A 36 -4.36 -5.47 -23.92
C ILE A 36 -4.97 -5.50 -22.51
N ASN A 37 -5.35 -6.69 -22.02
CA ASN A 37 -5.89 -6.88 -20.67
C ASN A 37 -4.82 -6.79 -19.57
N ARG A 38 -3.54 -6.59 -19.92
CA ARG A 38 -2.38 -6.59 -18.98
C ARG A 38 -2.31 -7.84 -18.11
N ASP A 39 -2.82 -8.96 -18.60
CA ASP A 39 -2.84 -10.25 -17.91
C ASP A 39 -2.46 -11.40 -18.87
N LEU A 40 -1.18 -11.65 -18.97
CA LEU A 40 -0.66 -12.70 -19.86
C LEU A 40 -1.02 -14.13 -19.41
N ARG A 41 -1.34 -14.33 -18.11
CA ARG A 41 -1.63 -15.65 -17.50
C ARG A 41 -0.61 -16.72 -17.83
N ILE A 42 0.67 -16.33 -17.85
CA ILE A 42 1.77 -17.26 -18.17
C ILE A 42 2.39 -17.89 -16.91
N ASN A 43 1.83 -17.63 -15.73
CA ASN A 43 2.36 -18.06 -14.43
C ASN A 43 3.82 -17.67 -14.17
N ALA A 44 4.34 -16.68 -14.90
CA ALA A 44 5.69 -16.15 -14.78
C ALA A 44 5.64 -14.70 -14.26
N GLY A 45 5.89 -14.52 -12.96
CA GLY A 45 6.03 -13.21 -12.36
C GLY A 45 7.41 -12.60 -12.59
N LYS A 46 7.56 -11.30 -12.24
CA LYS A 46 8.82 -10.52 -12.38
C LYS A 46 10.06 -11.26 -11.88
N THR A 47 9.93 -12.02 -10.78
CA THR A 47 11.04 -12.77 -10.18
C THR A 47 11.55 -13.89 -11.11
N LEU A 48 10.62 -14.63 -11.75
CA LEU A 48 10.98 -15.70 -12.67
C LEU A 48 11.58 -15.13 -13.96
N ILE A 49 10.98 -14.05 -14.49
CA ILE A 49 11.49 -13.36 -15.68
C ILE A 49 12.92 -12.85 -15.43
N ASN A 50 13.15 -12.15 -14.32
CA ASN A 50 14.47 -11.64 -13.98
C ASN A 50 15.50 -12.73 -13.60
N LYS A 51 15.04 -13.94 -13.29
CA LYS A 51 15.94 -15.07 -13.10
C LYS A 51 16.54 -15.56 -14.43
N VAL A 52 15.78 -15.48 -15.50
CA VAL A 52 16.21 -15.85 -16.87
C VAL A 52 16.88 -14.68 -17.57
N PHE A 53 16.32 -13.47 -17.40
CA PHE A 53 16.81 -12.23 -17.99
C PHE A 53 17.13 -11.23 -16.85
N PRO A 54 18.33 -11.29 -16.27
CA PRO A 54 18.68 -10.45 -15.12
C PRO A 54 18.52 -8.96 -15.41
N GLY A 55 17.73 -8.25 -14.57
CA GLY A 55 17.53 -6.80 -14.70
C GLY A 55 16.54 -6.37 -15.80
N LEU A 56 15.88 -7.30 -16.52
CA LEU A 56 14.92 -6.94 -17.57
C LEU A 56 13.73 -6.14 -17.01
N ILE A 57 13.21 -6.56 -15.85
CA ILE A 57 12.12 -5.84 -15.18
C ILE A 57 12.68 -5.18 -13.93
N THR A 58 13.01 -3.89 -14.04
CA THR A 58 13.45 -3.08 -12.89
C THR A 58 12.29 -2.81 -11.92
N LYS A 59 12.62 -2.69 -10.65
CA LYS A 59 11.70 -2.23 -9.60
C LYS A 59 12.36 -1.07 -8.86
N PRO A 60 11.58 -0.06 -8.46
CA PRO A 60 12.06 0.90 -7.49
C PRO A 60 12.48 0.20 -6.20
N VAL A 61 13.46 0.74 -5.54
CA VAL A 61 13.81 0.32 -4.18
C VAL A 61 12.69 0.76 -3.25
N TYR A 62 12.09 -0.17 -2.54
CA TYR A 62 10.97 0.14 -1.66
C TYR A 62 11.07 -0.61 -0.33
N MET A 63 11.26 0.15 0.75
CA MET A 63 11.30 -0.39 2.11
C MET A 63 9.89 -0.49 2.68
N ARG A 64 9.43 -1.74 2.93
CA ARG A 64 8.11 -2.04 3.48
C ARG A 64 8.16 -2.24 4.98
N CYS A 65 7.08 -1.85 5.66
CA CYS A 65 6.86 -2.17 7.06
C CYS A 65 6.38 -3.62 7.23
N ASP A 66 6.84 -4.29 8.29
CA ASP A 66 6.27 -5.55 8.76
C ASP A 66 4.96 -5.30 9.52
N VAL A 67 4.20 -6.34 9.78
CA VAL A 67 2.95 -6.27 10.54
C VAL A 67 3.26 -6.44 12.02
N TYR A 68 2.61 -5.63 12.86
CA TYR A 68 2.71 -5.74 14.31
C TYR A 68 2.17 -7.08 14.82
N SER A 69 2.92 -7.70 15.69
CA SER A 69 2.53 -8.83 16.54
C SER A 69 3.45 -8.84 17.76
N SER A 70 3.10 -9.57 18.80
CA SER A 70 3.98 -9.76 19.98
C SER A 70 5.36 -10.32 19.60
N LYS A 71 5.44 -11.09 18.50
CA LYS A 71 6.69 -11.63 17.98
C LYS A 71 7.51 -10.57 17.27
N THR A 72 6.89 -9.78 16.37
CA THR A 72 7.57 -8.77 15.56
C THR A 72 7.98 -7.56 16.39
N ALA A 73 7.22 -7.21 17.44
CA ALA A 73 7.54 -6.12 18.35
C ALA A 73 8.93 -6.26 19.01
N LYS A 74 9.40 -7.50 19.21
CA LYS A 74 10.74 -7.78 19.77
C LYS A 74 11.91 -7.33 18.87
N ASN A 75 11.63 -7.00 17.61
CA ASN A 75 12.66 -6.50 16.69
C ASN A 75 12.89 -4.99 16.80
N ILE A 76 12.11 -4.28 17.60
CA ILE A 76 12.22 -2.83 17.80
C ILE A 76 13.01 -2.56 19.07
N ALA A 77 14.11 -1.83 18.93
CA ALA A 77 14.83 -1.30 20.07
C ALA A 77 14.23 0.05 20.49
N PHE A 78 14.12 0.29 21.78
CA PHE A 78 13.70 1.58 22.33
C PHE A 78 14.92 2.35 22.88
N PRO A 79 14.92 3.71 22.84
CA PRO A 79 13.84 4.54 22.32
C PRO A 79 13.59 4.36 20.82
N ALA A 80 12.34 4.53 20.40
CA ALA A 80 11.88 4.39 19.03
C ALA A 80 11.06 5.63 18.60
N ILE A 81 10.66 5.70 17.34
CA ILE A 81 9.77 6.75 16.84
C ILE A 81 8.49 6.14 16.30
N VAL A 82 7.35 6.74 16.67
CA VAL A 82 6.03 6.43 16.10
C VAL A 82 5.66 7.57 15.16
N GLN A 83 5.33 7.23 13.93
CA GLN A 83 4.88 8.17 12.92
C GLN A 83 3.43 7.90 12.58
N LEU A 84 2.67 8.97 12.33
CA LEU A 84 1.32 8.82 11.79
C LEU A 84 1.38 7.97 10.52
N LYS A 85 0.46 7.02 10.37
CA LYS A 85 0.31 6.33 9.11
C LYS A 85 -0.56 7.20 8.20
N ALA A 86 0.09 7.88 7.24
CA ALA A 86 -0.61 8.66 6.24
C ALA A 86 -1.52 7.77 5.40
N ASP A 87 -2.63 8.32 4.99
CA ASP A 87 -3.67 7.65 4.21
C ASP A 87 -3.87 8.33 2.85
N GLY A 88 -2.93 8.14 1.96
CA GLY A 88 -2.86 8.80 0.68
C GLY A 88 -2.24 7.92 -0.41
N THR A 89 -1.50 8.54 -1.29
CA THR A 89 -0.83 7.89 -2.42
C THR A 89 0.68 7.97 -2.26
N TYR A 90 1.35 6.81 -2.08
CA TYR A 90 2.81 6.73 -1.99
C TYR A 90 3.50 7.37 -3.17
N ARG A 91 4.50 8.22 -2.90
CA ARG A 91 5.46 8.71 -3.89
C ARG A 91 6.87 8.78 -3.30
N GLU A 92 7.85 8.51 -4.13
CA GLU A 92 9.22 8.92 -3.92
C GLU A 92 9.53 10.10 -4.85
N ILE A 93 10.14 11.14 -4.30
CA ILE A 93 10.62 12.30 -5.05
C ILE A 93 12.13 12.21 -5.07
N THR A 94 12.73 12.19 -6.25
CA THR A 94 14.18 12.19 -6.42
C THR A 94 14.61 13.59 -6.86
N VAL A 95 15.59 14.14 -6.13
CA VAL A 95 16.30 15.36 -6.50
C VAL A 95 17.74 14.96 -6.85
N ASP A 96 18.18 15.30 -8.06
CA ASP A 96 19.52 15.04 -8.54
C ASP A 96 20.00 16.23 -9.36
N SER A 97 20.91 17.01 -8.78
CA SER A 97 21.51 18.21 -9.41
C SER A 97 20.43 19.21 -9.90
N GLY A 98 19.41 19.45 -9.06
CA GLY A 98 18.27 20.32 -9.34
C GLY A 98 17.21 19.73 -10.28
N LYS A 99 17.40 18.51 -10.79
CA LYS A 99 16.41 17.79 -11.55
C LYS A 99 15.51 17.00 -10.61
N VAL A 100 14.21 17.26 -10.67
CA VAL A 100 13.21 16.59 -9.82
C VAL A 100 12.41 15.57 -10.63
N SER A 101 12.16 14.42 -10.05
CA SER A 101 11.27 13.39 -10.61
C SER A 101 10.46 12.71 -9.51
N ALA A 102 9.28 12.22 -9.86
CA ALA A 102 8.38 11.52 -8.93
C ALA A 102 8.04 10.13 -9.45
N ARG A 103 8.03 9.14 -8.55
CA ARG A 103 7.76 7.76 -8.92
C ARG A 103 6.84 7.06 -7.94
N SER A 104 5.95 6.21 -8.45
CA SER A 104 5.10 5.35 -7.65
C SER A 104 5.85 4.13 -7.11
N ARG A 105 5.20 3.39 -6.20
CA ARG A 105 5.69 2.10 -5.70
C ARG A 105 5.88 1.03 -6.79
N SER A 106 5.11 1.10 -7.87
CA SER A 106 5.23 0.20 -9.03
C SER A 106 6.34 0.60 -9.99
N GLY A 107 6.85 1.82 -9.88
CA GLY A 107 7.89 2.37 -10.74
C GLY A 107 7.36 3.22 -11.90
N GLU A 108 6.11 3.63 -11.83
CA GLU A 108 5.51 4.55 -12.78
C GLU A 108 5.94 5.98 -12.46
N ASP A 109 6.35 6.73 -13.46
CA ASP A 109 6.72 8.13 -13.34
C ASP A 109 5.47 9.01 -13.36
N TYR A 110 5.50 10.09 -12.59
CA TYR A 110 4.42 11.08 -12.47
C TYR A 110 4.98 12.48 -12.51
N GLU A 111 4.19 13.43 -12.97
CA GLU A 111 4.55 14.83 -13.00
C GLU A 111 3.67 15.64 -12.05
N TYR A 112 4.32 16.40 -11.17
CA TYR A 112 3.70 17.32 -10.22
C TYR A 112 4.42 18.65 -10.28
N PRO A 113 4.07 19.54 -11.25
CA PRO A 113 4.83 20.78 -11.52
C PRO A 113 5.05 21.65 -10.29
N VAL A 114 4.02 21.83 -9.45
CA VAL A 114 4.12 22.63 -8.22
C VAL A 114 5.08 22.01 -7.22
N LEU A 115 5.01 20.69 -7.00
CA LEU A 115 5.95 20.00 -6.12
C LEU A 115 7.37 20.00 -6.71
N PHE A 116 7.52 19.84 -8.02
CA PHE A 116 8.84 19.84 -8.66
C PHE A 116 9.53 21.19 -8.51
N GLU A 117 8.79 22.28 -8.67
CA GLU A 117 9.32 23.61 -8.41
C GLU A 117 9.70 23.79 -6.93
N ALA A 118 8.89 23.28 -6.01
CA ALA A 118 9.16 23.34 -4.58
C ALA A 118 10.42 22.54 -4.19
N PHE A 119 10.72 21.43 -4.87
CA PHE A 119 11.86 20.55 -4.56
C PHE A 119 13.16 20.92 -5.28
N LYS A 120 13.16 21.81 -6.27
CA LYS A 120 14.34 22.04 -7.13
C LYS A 120 15.60 22.48 -6.39
N ASP A 121 15.42 23.21 -5.27
CA ASP A 121 16.51 23.74 -4.44
C ASP A 121 16.80 22.85 -3.21
N TYR A 122 16.13 21.71 -3.09
CA TYR A 122 16.36 20.75 -2.01
C TYR A 122 17.66 19.98 -2.23
N THR A 123 18.21 19.47 -1.14
CA THR A 123 19.41 18.63 -1.15
C THR A 123 19.19 17.37 -2.02
N ASP A 124 20.19 17.02 -2.83
CA ASP A 124 20.15 15.80 -3.65
C ASP A 124 19.85 14.55 -2.80
N GLY A 125 18.92 13.74 -3.25
CA GLY A 125 18.49 12.54 -2.54
C GLY A 125 17.10 12.06 -2.97
N VAL A 126 16.62 11.06 -2.27
CA VAL A 126 15.30 10.47 -2.44
C VAL A 126 14.46 10.76 -1.20
N TYR A 127 13.38 11.46 -1.39
CA TYR A 127 12.40 11.83 -0.38
C TYR A 127 11.20 10.91 -0.48
N VAL A 128 10.87 10.24 0.60
CA VAL A 128 9.79 9.23 0.61
C VAL A 128 8.62 9.75 1.42
N GLY A 129 7.45 9.74 0.80
CA GLY A 129 6.24 10.29 1.42
C GLY A 129 4.95 9.76 0.85
N GLU A 130 3.87 10.32 1.35
CA GLU A 130 2.49 10.09 0.91
C GLU A 130 1.90 11.40 0.41
N LEU A 131 1.32 11.37 -0.79
CA LEU A 131 0.56 12.50 -1.30
C LEU A 131 -0.86 12.47 -0.72
N THR A 132 -1.31 13.63 -0.30
CA THR A 132 -2.68 13.91 0.12
C THR A 132 -3.18 15.17 -0.59
N VAL A 133 -4.48 15.46 -0.54
CA VAL A 133 -5.07 16.68 -1.10
C VAL A 133 -5.57 17.55 0.04
N ARG A 134 -5.16 18.80 0.06
CA ARG A 134 -5.55 19.80 1.07
C ARG A 134 -7.08 19.86 1.21
N GLY A 135 -7.56 19.75 2.45
CA GLY A 135 -8.99 19.82 2.75
C GLY A 135 -9.82 18.60 2.34
N VAL A 136 -9.21 17.53 1.84
CA VAL A 136 -9.91 16.28 1.47
C VAL A 136 -9.58 15.19 2.48
N ALA A 137 -10.50 14.93 3.41
CA ALA A 137 -10.35 13.88 4.43
C ALA A 137 -10.66 12.47 3.90
N ASP A 138 -11.49 12.35 2.88
CA ASP A 138 -11.84 11.06 2.26
C ASP A 138 -10.69 10.54 1.40
N ARG A 139 -10.10 9.42 1.82
CA ARG A 139 -8.98 8.76 1.13
C ARG A 139 -9.31 8.37 -0.32
N ALA A 140 -10.47 7.76 -0.54
CA ALA A 140 -10.81 7.26 -1.87
C ALA A 140 -10.96 8.43 -2.84
N LYS A 141 -11.59 9.52 -2.39
CA LYS A 141 -11.71 10.77 -3.14
C LYS A 141 -10.35 11.41 -3.38
N GLY A 142 -9.53 11.58 -2.34
CA GLY A 142 -8.19 12.16 -2.45
C GLY A 142 -7.28 11.37 -3.41
N ASN A 143 -7.25 10.05 -3.30
CA ASN A 143 -6.49 9.19 -4.19
C ASN A 143 -7.02 9.23 -5.63
N GLY A 144 -8.34 9.31 -5.82
CA GLY A 144 -8.95 9.51 -7.14
C GLY A 144 -8.50 10.82 -7.79
N MET A 145 -8.48 11.93 -7.02
CA MET A 145 -8.01 13.24 -7.49
C MET A 145 -6.52 13.23 -7.87
N ILE A 146 -5.66 12.66 -7.01
CA ILE A 146 -4.20 12.58 -7.25
C ILE A 146 -3.86 11.76 -8.50
N ASN A 147 -4.62 10.71 -8.78
CA ASN A 147 -4.37 9.80 -9.91
C ASN A 147 -5.27 10.11 -11.12
N SER A 148 -5.99 11.22 -11.13
CA SER A 148 -6.77 11.68 -12.30
C SER A 148 -5.85 12.21 -13.41
N ASP A 149 -6.40 12.41 -14.59
CA ASP A 149 -5.67 13.02 -15.73
C ASP A 149 -5.32 14.49 -15.46
N GLU A 150 -6.09 15.17 -14.59
CA GLU A 150 -5.89 16.58 -14.17
C GLU A 150 -5.88 16.65 -12.63
N PRO A 151 -4.74 16.32 -11.98
CA PRO A 151 -4.65 16.42 -10.53
C PRO A 151 -4.70 17.88 -10.04
N PRO A 152 -5.22 18.15 -8.84
CA PRO A 152 -5.24 19.51 -8.27
C PRO A 152 -3.85 19.89 -7.75
N HIS A 153 -2.93 20.23 -8.64
CA HIS A 153 -1.50 20.41 -8.35
C HIS A 153 -1.21 21.37 -7.20
N ASP A 154 -1.97 22.46 -7.05
CA ASP A 154 -1.78 23.46 -6.01
C ASP A 154 -2.20 22.94 -4.61
N ASP A 155 -3.14 22.01 -4.56
CA ASP A 155 -3.66 21.44 -3.32
C ASP A 155 -2.98 20.12 -2.92
N ILE A 156 -2.07 19.59 -3.75
CA ILE A 156 -1.32 18.38 -3.43
C ILE A 156 -0.28 18.71 -2.35
N ILE A 157 -0.32 17.97 -1.25
CA ILE A 157 0.67 18.02 -0.17
C ILE A 157 1.40 16.68 -0.13
N ILE A 158 2.71 16.70 0.05
CA ILE A 158 3.50 15.51 0.36
C ILE A 158 3.88 15.49 1.84
N GLN A 159 3.51 14.43 2.54
CA GLN A 159 3.92 14.18 3.92
C GLN A 159 5.12 13.23 3.92
N LEU A 160 6.29 13.76 4.22
CA LEU A 160 7.56 13.06 4.15
C LEU A 160 7.88 12.33 5.46
N TRP A 161 8.40 11.09 5.34
CA TRP A 161 8.81 10.30 6.51
C TRP A 161 10.23 9.72 6.41
N ASP A 162 10.90 9.87 5.28
CA ASP A 162 12.29 9.42 5.13
C ASP A 162 13.02 10.22 4.06
N TYR A 163 14.35 10.33 4.23
CA TYR A 163 15.28 10.91 3.26
C TYR A 163 16.48 9.98 3.11
N ILE A 164 16.82 9.65 1.89
CA ILE A 164 17.92 8.73 1.57
C ILE A 164 18.83 9.41 0.54
N THR A 165 20.15 9.42 0.76
CA THR A 165 21.08 9.92 -0.25
C THR A 165 21.00 9.06 -1.52
N LEU A 166 21.29 9.65 -2.69
CA LEU A 166 21.28 8.94 -3.97
C LEU A 166 22.21 7.71 -3.94
N GLU A 167 23.37 7.85 -3.28
CA GLU A 167 24.32 6.76 -3.12
C GLU A 167 23.71 5.58 -2.33
N GLU A 168 23.11 5.85 -1.16
CA GLU A 168 22.49 4.78 -0.34
C GLU A 168 21.24 4.19 -1.00
N TYR A 169 20.45 5.00 -1.69
CA TYR A 169 19.30 4.50 -2.45
C TYR A 169 19.74 3.51 -3.53
N THR A 170 20.79 3.85 -4.28
CA THR A 170 21.38 2.96 -5.30
C THR A 170 21.91 1.67 -4.66
N LYS A 171 22.65 1.76 -3.55
CA LYS A 171 23.16 0.61 -2.81
C LYS A 171 22.05 -0.32 -2.31
N ALA A 172 20.92 0.24 -1.84
CA ALA A 172 19.78 -0.55 -1.38
C ALA A 172 19.16 -1.41 -2.49
N GLY A 173 19.24 -0.97 -3.75
CA GLY A 173 18.81 -1.72 -4.93
C GLY A 173 19.72 -2.89 -5.32
N LEU A 174 20.99 -2.83 -4.90
CA LEU A 174 21.98 -3.87 -5.17
C LEU A 174 21.77 -5.04 -4.20
N LYS A 175 21.68 -6.27 -4.71
CA LYS A 175 21.55 -7.47 -3.87
C LYS A 175 22.84 -7.94 -3.22
N ASP A 176 23.91 -7.16 -3.34
CA ASP A 176 25.21 -7.49 -2.77
C ASP A 176 25.27 -7.10 -1.29
N LYS A 177 25.62 -8.07 -0.43
CA LYS A 177 25.79 -7.83 1.01
C LYS A 177 26.90 -6.82 1.34
N LYS A 178 27.85 -6.59 0.43
CA LYS A 178 28.93 -5.62 0.60
C LYS A 178 28.49 -4.17 0.36
N ASN A 179 27.33 -3.97 -0.31
CA ASN A 179 26.78 -2.66 -0.67
C ASN A 179 25.53 -2.34 0.16
N GLN A 180 25.59 -2.54 1.48
CA GLN A 180 24.46 -2.22 2.36
C GLN A 180 24.48 -0.74 2.75
N CYS A 181 23.29 -0.18 2.97
CA CYS A 181 23.14 1.12 3.62
C CYS A 181 23.58 1.03 5.08
N HIS A 182 24.17 2.10 5.56
CA HIS A 182 24.68 2.19 6.93
C HIS A 182 24.05 3.32 7.73
N THR A 183 23.41 4.29 7.05
CA THR A 183 22.81 5.44 7.73
C THR A 183 21.57 5.02 8.49
N LYS A 184 21.63 5.17 9.80
CA LYS A 184 20.54 4.88 10.72
C LYS A 184 19.35 5.81 10.48
N TYR A 185 18.15 5.33 10.77
CA TYR A 185 16.92 6.09 10.61
C TYR A 185 16.95 7.41 11.38
N THR A 186 17.45 7.42 12.61
CA THR A 186 17.57 8.64 13.39
C THR A 186 18.34 9.74 12.66
N LYS A 187 19.44 9.41 11.95
CA LYS A 187 20.20 10.39 11.16
C LYS A 187 19.40 10.85 9.94
N ARG A 188 18.77 9.94 9.21
CA ARG A 188 17.95 10.29 8.04
C ARG A 188 16.79 11.19 8.41
N TRP A 189 16.09 10.86 9.53
CA TRP A 189 14.99 11.64 10.07
C TRP A 189 15.40 13.05 10.48
N ASN A 190 16.51 13.17 11.22
CA ASN A 190 17.04 14.48 11.61
C ASN A 190 17.49 15.31 10.40
N THR A 191 18.15 14.68 9.43
CA THR A 191 18.55 15.35 8.17
C THR A 191 17.32 15.85 7.42
N LEU A 192 16.27 15.04 7.29
CA LEU A 192 15.01 15.46 6.68
C LEU A 192 14.40 16.67 7.40
N GLY A 193 14.38 16.65 8.74
CA GLY A 193 13.88 17.77 9.54
C GLY A 193 14.68 19.08 9.31
N VAL A 194 15.99 18.99 9.19
CA VAL A 194 16.86 20.15 8.87
C VAL A 194 16.55 20.67 7.46
N ILE A 195 16.50 19.78 6.46
CA ILE A 195 16.20 20.16 5.07
C ILE A 195 14.86 20.90 4.98
N LEU A 196 13.82 20.39 5.65
CA LEU A 196 12.49 21.01 5.63
C LEU A 196 12.44 22.34 6.38
N ASN A 197 13.22 22.48 7.45
CA ASN A 197 13.33 23.75 8.18
C ASN A 197 14.03 24.84 7.34
N ASP A 198 15.06 24.45 6.58
CA ASP A 198 15.83 25.37 5.75
C ASP A 198 15.06 25.74 4.45
N ASN A 199 14.12 24.90 4.02
CA ASN A 199 13.37 25.05 2.76
C ASN A 199 11.86 24.92 3.00
N SER A 200 11.29 25.77 3.88
CA SER A 200 9.86 25.72 4.22
C SER A 200 8.98 25.92 2.98
N ASN A 201 8.05 25.00 2.74
CA ASN A 201 7.08 25.07 1.65
C ASN A 201 5.73 24.51 2.10
N GLU A 202 4.63 25.15 1.71
CA GLU A 202 3.27 24.78 2.15
C GLU A 202 2.76 23.45 1.57
N ASN A 203 3.38 22.95 0.51
CA ASN A 203 3.03 21.65 -0.12
C ASN A 203 3.92 20.50 0.36
N ILE A 204 4.91 20.78 1.26
CA ILE A 204 5.84 19.76 1.74
C ILE A 204 5.86 19.79 3.27
N GLU A 205 5.43 18.70 3.88
CA GLU A 205 5.30 18.57 5.33
C GLU A 205 6.10 17.39 5.86
N LEU A 206 6.58 17.53 7.09
CA LEU A 206 7.07 16.41 7.86
C LEU A 206 5.88 15.64 8.44
N ILE A 207 5.84 14.33 8.30
CA ILE A 207 4.77 13.53 8.90
C ILE A 207 4.77 13.69 10.43
N PRO A 208 3.60 13.79 11.08
CA PRO A 208 3.53 13.83 12.54
C PRO A 208 4.22 12.62 13.18
N ALA A 209 5.08 12.87 14.16
CA ALA A 209 5.88 11.84 14.79
C ALA A 209 6.08 12.11 16.29
N ILE A 210 6.22 11.04 17.08
CA ILE A 210 6.44 11.08 18.53
C ILE A 210 7.55 10.10 18.88
N TYR A 211 8.54 10.53 19.67
CA TYR A 211 9.53 9.64 20.28
C TYR A 211 8.91 8.91 21.46
N VAL A 212 9.16 7.62 21.56
CA VAL A 212 8.59 6.73 22.57
C VAL A 212 9.68 5.85 23.19
N ASN A 213 9.57 5.58 24.49
CA ASN A 213 10.54 4.77 25.23
C ASN A 213 10.06 3.33 25.43
N THR A 214 8.78 3.07 25.18
CA THR A 214 8.17 1.75 25.39
C THR A 214 7.17 1.42 24.30
N LEU A 215 6.91 0.12 24.11
CA LEU A 215 5.84 -0.34 23.23
C LEU A 215 4.46 0.16 23.69
N LYS A 216 4.26 0.28 25.01
CA LYS A 216 3.00 0.78 25.56
C LYS A 216 2.72 2.22 25.08
N GLU A 217 3.71 3.11 25.21
CA GLU A 217 3.61 4.48 24.70
C GLU A 217 3.31 4.52 23.19
N ALA A 218 3.95 3.61 22.42
CA ALA A 218 3.70 3.51 20.99
C ALA A 218 2.24 3.13 20.65
N LEU A 219 1.68 2.18 21.40
CA LEU A 219 0.28 1.77 21.23
C LEU A 219 -0.71 2.84 21.70
N GLU A 220 -0.40 3.57 22.76
CA GLU A 220 -1.21 4.70 23.25
C GLU A 220 -1.24 5.85 22.22
N ALA A 221 -0.09 6.22 21.65
CA ALA A 221 -0.02 7.21 20.58
C ALA A 221 -0.83 6.77 19.33
N THR A 222 -0.72 5.49 18.98
CA THR A 222 -1.49 4.90 17.87
C THR A 222 -3.00 4.99 18.13
N SER A 223 -3.44 4.62 19.35
CA SER A 223 -4.84 4.70 19.75
C SER A 223 -5.36 6.14 19.71
N THR A 224 -4.57 7.10 20.15
CA THR A 224 -4.93 8.53 20.10
C THR A 224 -5.19 8.96 18.66
N TRP A 225 -4.30 8.64 17.71
CA TRP A 225 -4.50 8.98 16.32
C TRP A 225 -5.69 8.25 15.68
N MET A 226 -5.90 6.98 16.01
CA MET A 226 -7.06 6.25 15.50
C MET A 226 -8.39 6.82 16.02
N ASN A 227 -8.44 7.29 17.28
CA ASN A 227 -9.60 7.98 17.84
C ASN A 227 -9.88 9.34 17.16
N GLN A 228 -8.86 9.93 16.52
CA GLN A 228 -8.98 11.11 15.69
C GLN A 228 -9.35 10.82 14.23
N GLY A 229 -9.56 9.54 13.88
CA GLY A 229 -9.96 9.10 12.53
C GLY A 229 -8.80 8.73 11.60
N TYR A 230 -7.56 8.70 12.09
CA TYR A 230 -6.41 8.28 11.28
C TYR A 230 -6.30 6.74 11.19
N GLU A 231 -5.63 6.23 10.16
CA GLU A 231 -5.53 4.80 9.84
C GLU A 231 -4.73 3.99 10.90
N GLY A 232 -3.87 4.64 11.66
CA GLY A 232 -2.95 4.02 12.62
C GLY A 232 -1.58 4.68 12.62
N ALA A 233 -0.54 3.91 12.92
CA ALA A 233 0.82 4.42 13.01
C ALA A 233 1.86 3.45 12.43
N ILE A 234 3.07 3.98 12.22
CA ILE A 234 4.27 3.21 11.90
C ILE A 234 5.26 3.37 13.04
N LEU A 235 5.57 2.28 13.75
CA LEU A 235 6.63 2.24 14.75
C LEU A 235 7.95 1.89 14.06
N LYS A 236 8.98 2.73 14.25
CA LYS A 236 10.30 2.56 13.63
C LYS A 236 11.40 2.55 14.68
N ASP A 237 12.28 1.58 14.57
CA ASP A 237 13.56 1.56 15.30
C ASP A 237 14.47 2.67 14.79
N LEU A 238 15.01 3.47 15.69
CA LEU A 238 15.93 4.57 15.35
C LEU A 238 17.23 4.10 14.68
N ASN A 239 17.60 2.82 14.87
CA ASN A 239 18.76 2.20 14.24
C ASN A 239 18.44 1.53 12.89
N ALA A 240 17.19 1.57 12.42
CA ALA A 240 16.82 0.96 11.15
C ALA A 240 17.63 1.54 9.99
N VAL A 241 18.24 0.69 9.18
CA VAL A 241 18.90 1.08 7.93
C VAL A 241 17.95 0.90 6.75
N PHE A 242 18.11 1.75 5.73
CA PHE A 242 17.29 1.66 4.52
C PHE A 242 17.63 0.40 3.71
N LYS A 243 16.63 -0.28 3.18
CA LYS A 243 16.81 -1.49 2.36
C LYS A 243 15.63 -1.73 1.45
N ASP A 244 15.83 -2.42 0.34
CA ASP A 244 14.73 -2.99 -0.43
C ASP A 244 14.06 -4.16 0.32
N GLY A 245 12.74 -4.19 0.29
CA GLY A 245 11.95 -5.27 0.88
C GLY A 245 11.37 -4.96 2.27
N THR A 246 10.84 -5.99 2.93
CA THR A 246 10.21 -5.83 4.24
C THR A 246 11.26 -5.69 5.33
N SER A 247 11.17 -4.60 6.10
CA SER A 247 12.01 -4.34 7.25
C SER A 247 11.33 -4.82 8.53
N LYS A 248 12.05 -5.62 9.31
CA LYS A 248 11.60 -6.03 10.66
C LYS A 248 11.73 -4.91 11.69
N GLN A 249 12.45 -3.84 11.36
CA GLN A 249 12.70 -2.69 12.22
C GLN A 249 11.70 -1.55 12.01
N GLN A 250 10.62 -1.78 11.25
CA GLN A 250 9.48 -0.88 11.18
C GLN A 250 8.18 -1.68 11.07
N LEU A 251 7.22 -1.34 11.92
CA LEU A 251 5.99 -2.09 12.11
C LEU A 251 4.77 -1.21 11.87
N LYS A 252 3.80 -1.74 11.13
CA LYS A 252 2.47 -1.13 11.02
C LYS A 252 1.69 -1.42 12.28
N LEU A 253 1.36 -0.37 13.03
CA LEU A 253 0.46 -0.42 14.16
C LEU A 253 -0.94 -0.04 13.68
N LYS A 254 -1.79 -1.05 13.48
CA LYS A 254 -3.22 -0.90 13.29
C LYS A 254 -3.87 -1.62 14.47
N LEU A 255 -4.63 -0.90 15.26
CA LEU A 255 -5.43 -1.54 16.30
C LEU A 255 -6.56 -2.25 15.58
N LYS A 256 -6.73 -3.52 15.89
CA LYS A 256 -7.87 -4.27 15.39
C LYS A 256 -9.12 -3.78 16.10
N ILE A 257 -10.18 -3.59 15.35
CA ILE A 257 -11.50 -3.26 15.85
C ILE A 257 -12.29 -4.56 15.89
N ASP A 258 -12.96 -4.82 16.98
CA ASP A 258 -13.85 -5.96 17.12
C ASP A 258 -15.30 -5.53 16.82
N ALA A 259 -16.00 -6.30 16.02
CA ALA A 259 -17.44 -6.16 15.84
C ALA A 259 -18.17 -7.46 16.19
N GLU A 260 -19.26 -7.35 16.94
CA GLU A 260 -20.19 -8.44 17.10
C GLU A 260 -21.13 -8.48 15.89
N VAL A 261 -21.15 -9.63 15.23
CA VAL A 261 -21.94 -9.86 14.02
C VAL A 261 -22.66 -11.19 14.12
N ARG A 262 -23.75 -11.32 13.39
CA ARG A 262 -24.54 -12.54 13.35
C ARG A 262 -24.18 -13.37 12.12
N ILE A 263 -24.00 -14.67 12.29
CA ILE A 263 -23.80 -15.61 11.19
C ILE A 263 -25.06 -15.67 10.35
N THR A 264 -24.96 -15.27 9.08
CA THR A 264 -26.09 -15.24 8.14
C THR A 264 -26.04 -16.37 7.12
N GLY A 265 -24.87 -16.98 6.93
CA GLY A 265 -24.70 -18.06 5.96
C GLY A 265 -23.29 -18.64 5.94
N PHE A 266 -23.09 -19.55 5.00
CA PHE A 266 -21.82 -20.23 4.78
C PHE A 266 -21.61 -20.42 3.28
N THR A 267 -20.38 -20.21 2.81
CA THR A 267 -19.97 -20.55 1.45
C THR A 267 -19.23 -21.88 1.44
N GLU A 268 -19.37 -22.64 0.36
CA GLU A 268 -18.62 -23.89 0.19
C GLU A 268 -17.16 -23.63 -0.19
N GLY A 269 -16.30 -24.57 0.15
CA GLY A 269 -14.91 -24.58 -0.28
C GLY A 269 -14.79 -24.74 -1.80
N THR A 270 -13.70 -24.25 -2.37
CA THR A 270 -13.45 -24.28 -3.81
C THR A 270 -13.34 -25.72 -4.30
N LYS A 271 -14.07 -26.06 -5.38
CA LYS A 271 -13.98 -27.36 -6.06
C LYS A 271 -12.54 -27.67 -6.51
N GLY A 272 -12.16 -28.93 -6.40
CA GLY A 272 -10.81 -29.40 -6.75
C GLY A 272 -9.76 -29.09 -5.70
N THR A 273 -10.14 -28.59 -4.52
CA THR A 273 -9.24 -28.39 -3.37
C THR A 273 -9.56 -29.36 -2.25
N LYS A 274 -8.65 -29.49 -1.27
CA LYS A 274 -8.89 -30.28 -0.03
C LYS A 274 -10.08 -29.79 0.79
N ARG A 275 -10.68 -28.65 0.43
CA ARG A 275 -11.84 -28.03 1.10
C ARG A 275 -13.16 -28.25 0.36
N GLU A 276 -13.16 -28.99 -0.73
CA GLU A 276 -14.38 -29.37 -1.44
C GLU A 276 -15.32 -30.15 -0.52
N GLY A 277 -16.59 -29.76 -0.49
CA GLY A 277 -17.60 -30.32 0.40
C GLY A 277 -17.56 -29.84 1.86
N LYS A 278 -16.63 -28.93 2.21
CA LYS A 278 -16.57 -28.27 3.51
C LYS A 278 -16.97 -26.79 3.41
N ILE A 279 -17.22 -26.16 4.55
CA ILE A 279 -17.39 -24.70 4.61
C ILE A 279 -16.05 -24.03 4.23
N GLY A 280 -16.08 -23.10 3.28
CA GLY A 280 -14.93 -22.28 2.87
C GLY A 280 -14.87 -20.93 3.59
N ALA A 281 -16.05 -20.32 3.87
CA ALA A 281 -16.17 -19.08 4.60
C ALA A 281 -17.49 -18.98 5.35
N ILE A 282 -17.52 -18.12 6.39
CA ILE A 282 -18.72 -17.76 7.14
C ILE A 282 -19.18 -16.39 6.67
N GLU A 283 -20.44 -16.28 6.30
CA GLU A 283 -21.11 -15.03 5.97
C GLU A 283 -21.75 -14.42 7.22
N PHE A 284 -21.69 -13.12 7.34
CA PHE A 284 -22.19 -12.40 8.51
C PHE A 284 -22.80 -11.04 8.17
N ALA A 285 -23.63 -10.56 9.09
CA ALA A 285 -24.14 -9.19 9.11
C ALA A 285 -24.31 -8.72 10.56
N ASN A 286 -24.26 -7.39 10.80
CA ASN A 286 -24.78 -6.83 12.05
C ASN A 286 -26.32 -6.78 12.04
N ASP A 287 -26.92 -6.59 13.19
CA ASP A 287 -28.39 -6.64 13.33
C ASP A 287 -29.08 -5.49 12.58
N GLU A 288 -28.42 -4.34 12.39
CA GLU A 288 -28.91 -3.20 11.61
C GLU A 288 -28.75 -3.37 10.08
N GLY A 289 -28.03 -4.40 9.63
CA GLY A 289 -27.77 -4.63 8.21
C GLY A 289 -26.78 -3.64 7.56
N THR A 290 -26.16 -2.76 8.38
CA THR A 290 -25.19 -1.75 7.91
C THR A 290 -23.80 -2.32 7.71
N ILE A 291 -23.49 -3.48 8.29
CA ILE A 291 -22.23 -4.22 8.12
C ILE A 291 -22.56 -5.61 7.59
N LYS A 292 -21.93 -5.98 6.47
CA LYS A 292 -22.04 -7.33 5.89
C LYS A 292 -20.68 -7.78 5.38
N GLY A 293 -20.43 -9.07 5.43
CA GLY A 293 -19.18 -9.60 4.93
C GLY A 293 -19.08 -11.11 5.02
N ARG A 294 -17.91 -11.60 4.71
CA ARG A 294 -17.53 -12.99 4.90
C ARG A 294 -16.12 -13.08 5.46
N THR A 295 -15.89 -14.06 6.32
CA THR A 295 -14.57 -14.36 6.87
C THR A 295 -14.16 -15.78 6.51
N SER A 296 -12.86 -15.96 6.24
CA SER A 296 -12.25 -17.23 5.85
C SER A 296 -10.85 -17.34 6.48
N GLY A 297 -10.10 -18.39 6.14
CA GLY A 297 -8.73 -18.55 6.67
C GLY A 297 -8.67 -19.34 7.96
N PHE A 298 -9.72 -20.05 8.30
CA PHE A 298 -9.80 -20.94 9.46
C PHE A 298 -8.89 -22.16 9.31
N SER A 299 -8.46 -22.72 10.46
CA SER A 299 -7.77 -24.02 10.48
C SER A 299 -8.67 -25.15 9.97
N ASP A 300 -8.08 -26.23 9.51
CA ASP A 300 -8.85 -27.37 8.99
C ASP A 300 -9.79 -27.94 10.07
N ASP A 301 -9.35 -28.01 11.34
CA ASP A 301 -10.17 -28.48 12.47
C ASP A 301 -11.40 -27.58 12.71
N LEU A 302 -11.24 -26.25 12.60
CA LEU A 302 -12.35 -25.31 12.70
C LEU A 302 -13.31 -25.44 11.52
N LEU A 303 -12.80 -25.66 10.31
CA LEU A 303 -13.65 -25.89 9.14
C LEU A 303 -14.46 -27.17 9.26
N ASP A 304 -13.88 -28.23 9.80
CA ASP A 304 -14.57 -29.49 10.09
C ASP A 304 -15.65 -29.30 11.16
N TYR A 305 -15.33 -28.57 12.24
CA TYR A 305 -16.30 -28.23 13.28
C TYR A 305 -17.46 -27.39 12.72
N PHE A 306 -17.18 -26.35 11.93
CA PHE A 306 -18.21 -25.51 11.33
C PHE A 306 -19.08 -26.30 10.34
N THR A 307 -18.49 -27.20 9.56
CA THR A 307 -19.21 -28.03 8.60
C THR A 307 -20.18 -28.99 9.32
N ALA A 308 -19.72 -29.62 10.41
CA ALA A 308 -20.52 -30.52 11.21
C ALA A 308 -21.65 -29.81 12.01
N ASN A 309 -21.47 -28.54 12.37
CA ASN A 309 -22.38 -27.78 13.23
C ASN A 309 -23.07 -26.62 12.50
N LYS A 310 -23.13 -26.63 11.17
CA LYS A 310 -23.64 -25.56 10.32
C LYS A 310 -24.98 -24.99 10.76
N GLU A 311 -25.95 -25.86 11.00
CA GLU A 311 -27.32 -25.47 11.38
C GLU A 311 -27.38 -24.82 12.77
N SER A 312 -26.63 -25.35 13.73
CA SER A 312 -26.62 -24.84 15.10
C SER A 312 -25.85 -23.51 15.23
N LEU A 313 -24.95 -23.21 14.29
CA LEU A 313 -24.15 -21.97 14.24
C LEU A 313 -24.91 -20.84 13.52
N LEU A 314 -25.84 -21.16 12.63
CA LEU A 314 -26.64 -20.15 11.93
C LEU A 314 -27.37 -19.26 12.95
N ARG A 315 -27.31 -17.93 12.73
CA ARG A 315 -27.84 -16.89 13.61
C ARG A 315 -27.14 -16.71 14.95
N LYS A 316 -26.09 -17.46 15.26
CA LYS A 316 -25.24 -17.18 16.43
C LYS A 316 -24.44 -15.89 16.22
N ILE A 317 -24.14 -15.24 17.36
CA ILE A 317 -23.25 -14.09 17.37
C ILE A 317 -21.81 -14.58 17.38
N MET A 318 -20.96 -13.93 16.60
CA MET A 318 -19.51 -14.10 16.62
C MET A 318 -18.84 -12.74 16.65
N THR A 319 -17.64 -12.68 17.24
CA THR A 319 -16.79 -11.49 17.18
C THR A 319 -15.87 -11.60 15.98
N VAL A 320 -15.84 -10.58 15.14
CA VAL A 320 -14.95 -10.47 13.98
C VAL A 320 -13.97 -9.34 14.23
N GLN A 321 -12.68 -9.61 14.04
CA GLN A 321 -11.64 -8.59 14.08
C GLN A 321 -11.37 -8.07 12.68
N PHE A 322 -11.31 -6.77 12.53
CA PHE A 322 -11.05 -6.10 11.26
C PHE A 322 -10.18 -4.87 11.44
N ASN A 323 -9.64 -4.32 10.36
CA ASN A 323 -8.80 -3.14 10.40
C ASN A 323 -9.53 -1.88 9.93
N ASP A 324 -10.52 -2.01 9.06
CA ASP A 324 -11.20 -0.88 8.43
C ASP A 324 -12.59 -1.26 7.91
N LEU A 325 -13.44 -0.24 7.73
CA LEU A 325 -14.75 -0.33 7.10
C LEU A 325 -14.65 0.22 5.67
N THR A 326 -14.96 -0.60 4.69
CA THR A 326 -14.97 -0.20 3.28
C THR A 326 -16.38 -0.22 2.73
N LYS A 327 -16.76 0.81 1.98
CA LYS A 327 -18.05 0.89 1.30
C LYS A 327 -17.81 0.95 -0.21
N ALA A 328 -18.24 -0.07 -0.93
CA ALA A 328 -18.19 -0.04 -2.38
C ALA A 328 -19.32 0.86 -2.93
N GLU A 329 -19.05 1.52 -4.04
CA GLU A 329 -20.03 2.35 -4.73
C GLU A 329 -21.28 1.53 -5.08
N GLY A 330 -22.46 2.05 -4.73
CA GLY A 330 -23.75 1.37 -4.94
C GLY A 330 -24.17 0.39 -3.83
N ASN A 331 -23.36 0.16 -2.81
CA ASN A 331 -23.77 -0.66 -1.67
C ASN A 331 -24.38 0.18 -0.55
N ASP A 332 -25.42 -0.36 0.11
CA ASP A 332 -26.04 0.24 1.29
C ASP A 332 -25.37 -0.19 2.61
N TYR A 333 -24.32 -1.00 2.53
CA TYR A 333 -23.61 -1.56 3.70
C TYR A 333 -22.09 -1.40 3.58
N TYR A 334 -21.42 -1.51 4.72
CA TYR A 334 -19.95 -1.56 4.84
C TYR A 334 -19.45 -3.00 4.86
N ALA A 335 -18.34 -3.26 4.20
CA ALA A 335 -17.57 -4.49 4.32
C ALA A 335 -16.43 -4.31 5.33
N LEU A 336 -16.07 -5.38 6.05
CA LEU A 336 -14.92 -5.43 6.94
C LEU A 336 -13.66 -5.83 6.16
N SER A 337 -12.55 -5.10 6.33
CA SER A 337 -11.27 -5.33 5.64
C SER A 337 -10.11 -5.57 6.62
#